data_cd9be4a5896077819e11adef9d90c4b7
#
_entry.id   cd9be4a5896077819e11adef9d90c4b7
#
_cell.length_a   1.000
_cell.length_b   1.000
_cell.length_c   1.000
_cell.angle_alpha   90.00
_cell.angle_beta   90.00
_cell.angle_gamma   90.00
#
_symmetry.space_group_name_H-M   'P 1'
#
loop_
_entity.id
_entity.type
_entity.pdbx_description
1 polymer ?
#
loop_
_entity_poly.entity_id
_entity_poly.type
_entity_poly.pdbx_seq_one_letter_code
_entity_poly.pdbx_strand_id
1 'polypeptide(L)' 'NPPKKYYSERESMRVFGSGNVRRWIKEGKLKPFSKRKGKTEYKVSDLQELHRREQDYF' A
#
# COMPACT_ATOMS: atom_id res chain seq x y z
N ASN A 1 -17.04 8.22 -9.94
CA ASN A 1 -16.28 8.48 -8.72
C ASN A 1 -14.80 8.55 -9.03
N PRO A 2 -14.14 9.62 -8.64
CA PRO A 2 -12.70 9.68 -8.85
C PRO A 2 -12.00 8.62 -8.02
N PRO A 3 -10.91 8.05 -8.55
CA PRO A 3 -10.16 7.05 -7.80
C PRO A 3 -9.54 7.68 -6.55
N LYS A 4 -9.47 6.90 -5.49
CA LYS A 4 -8.84 7.37 -4.27
C LYS A 4 -7.35 7.54 -4.48
N LYS A 5 -6.80 8.57 -3.88
CA LYS A 5 -5.37 8.82 -3.93
C LYS A 5 -4.64 8.11 -2.78
N TYR A 6 -5.36 7.82 -1.71
CA TYR A 6 -4.79 7.23 -0.51
C TYR A 6 -5.68 6.11 -0.02
N TYR A 7 -5.07 5.03 0.44
CA TYR A 7 -5.77 3.93 1.08
C TYR A 7 -5.32 3.84 2.53
N SER A 8 -6.27 3.48 3.41
CA SER A 8 -5.91 3.13 4.77
C SER A 8 -5.15 1.82 4.77
N GLU A 9 -4.50 1.48 5.88
CA GLU A 9 -3.78 0.21 5.99
C GLU A 9 -4.72 -0.97 5.71
N ARG A 10 -5.90 -0.94 6.30
CA ARG A 10 -6.88 -2.00 6.10
C ARG A 10 -7.30 -2.10 4.63
N GLU A 11 -7.54 -0.96 4.01
CA GLU A 11 -7.96 -0.90 2.61
C GLU A 11 -6.86 -1.42 1.69
N SER A 12 -5.62 -1.04 1.99
CA SER A 12 -4.47 -1.49 1.23
C SER A 12 -4.35 -3.01 1.28
N MET A 13 -4.55 -3.58 2.47
CA MET A 13 -4.49 -5.02 2.65
C MET A 13 -5.62 -5.73 1.92
N ARG A 14 -6.78 -5.09 1.84
CA ARG A 14 -7.91 -5.67 1.13
C ARG A 14 -7.68 -5.69 -0.38
N VAL A 15 -7.13 -4.61 -0.92
CA VAL A 15 -6.94 -4.46 -2.36
C VAL A 15 -5.73 -5.24 -2.87
N PHE A 16 -4.62 -5.16 -2.15
CA PHE A 16 -3.36 -5.75 -2.60
C PHE A 16 -2.96 -7.03 -1.87
N GLY A 17 -3.72 -7.41 -0.84
CA GLY A 17 -3.42 -8.60 -0.06
C GLY A 17 -2.62 -8.27 1.19
N SER A 18 -3.08 -8.80 2.34
CA SER A 18 -2.44 -8.49 3.61
C SER A 18 -0.99 -8.97 3.66
N GLY A 19 -0.71 -10.13 3.09
CA GLY A 19 0.65 -10.67 3.07
C GLY A 19 1.61 -9.78 2.31
N ASN A 20 1.18 -9.30 1.15
CA ASN A 20 2.01 -8.43 0.32
C ASN A 20 2.28 -7.11 1.03
N VAL A 21 1.22 -6.48 1.55
CA VAL A 21 1.36 -5.18 2.19
C VAL A 21 2.25 -5.28 3.42
N ARG A 22 2.06 -6.30 4.23
CA ARG A 22 2.89 -6.50 5.44
C ARG A 22 4.35 -6.70 5.07
N ARG A 23 4.60 -7.47 4.02
CA ARG A 23 5.97 -7.73 3.57
C ARG A 23 6.63 -6.43 3.10
N TRP A 24 5.90 -5.62 2.33
CA TRP A 24 6.44 -4.34 1.84
C TRP A 24 6.77 -3.40 2.99
N ILE A 25 5.93 -3.37 4.01
CA ILE A 25 6.18 -2.53 5.19
C ILE A 25 7.40 -3.04 5.93
N LYS A 26 7.47 -4.35 6.14
CA LYS A 26 8.58 -4.97 6.85
C LYS A 26 9.91 -4.76 6.15
N GLU A 27 9.89 -4.81 4.82
CA GLU A 27 11.10 -4.63 4.03
C GLU A 27 11.46 -3.16 3.82
N GLY A 28 10.60 -2.26 4.29
CA GLY A 28 10.84 -0.84 4.14
C GLY A 28 10.56 -0.29 2.76
N LYS A 29 9.91 -1.07 1.92
CA LYS A 29 9.56 -0.63 0.57
C LYS A 29 8.33 0.26 0.54
N LEU A 30 7.46 0.10 1.52
CA LEU A 30 6.24 0.88 1.61
C LEU A 30 6.28 1.72 2.87
N LYS A 31 6.22 3.04 2.70
CA LYS A 31 6.22 3.97 3.81
C LYS A 31 4.86 4.66 3.89
N PRO A 32 4.36 4.91 5.10
CA PRO A 32 3.09 5.62 5.25
C PRO A 32 3.22 7.05 4.75
N PHE A 33 2.23 7.49 3.99
CA PHE A 33 2.19 8.87 3.53
C PHE A 33 1.79 9.78 4.69
N SER A 34 0.83 9.34 5.47
CA SER A 34 0.33 10.13 6.59
C SER A 34 0.05 9.21 7.76
N LYS A 35 0.48 9.61 8.94
CA LYS A 35 0.23 8.85 10.15
C LYS A 35 -0.48 9.76 11.14
N ARG A 36 -1.80 9.73 11.10
CA ARG A 36 -2.63 10.48 12.02
C ARG A 36 -3.08 9.57 13.16
N LYS A 37 -3.67 10.17 14.19
CA LYS A 37 -4.18 9.43 15.33
C LYS A 37 -4.97 8.19 14.90
N GLY A 38 -4.37 7.02 15.09
CA GLY A 38 -5.05 5.77 14.82
C GLY A 38 -5.30 5.46 13.35
N LYS A 39 -4.79 6.29 12.45
CA LYS A 39 -4.98 6.05 11.01
C LYS A 39 -3.67 6.21 10.26
N THR A 40 -3.27 5.14 9.61
CA THR A 40 -2.11 5.15 8.73
C THR A 40 -2.61 5.06 7.29
N GLU A 41 -2.16 5.98 6.46
CA GLU A 41 -2.58 6.01 5.06
C GLU A 41 -1.38 5.83 4.16
N TYR A 42 -1.60 5.12 3.07
CA TYR A 42 -0.57 4.84 2.08
C TYR A 42 -0.97 5.41 0.74
N LYS A 43 0.01 5.88 -0.01
CA LYS A 43 -0.23 6.44 -1.32
C LYS A 43 -0.57 5.31 -2.30
N VAL A 44 -1.69 5.44 -3.00
CA VAL A 44 -2.14 4.41 -3.93
C VAL A 44 -1.11 4.18 -5.04
N SER A 45 -0.49 5.26 -5.51
CA SER A 45 0.53 5.12 -6.56
C SER A 45 1.71 4.27 -6.12
N ASP A 46 2.12 4.40 -4.86
CA ASP A 46 3.22 3.59 -4.31
C ASP A 46 2.81 2.13 -4.23
N LEU A 47 1.60 1.87 -3.80
CA LEU A 47 1.08 0.50 -3.71
C LEU A 47 1.01 -0.14 -5.09
N GLN A 48 0.50 0.60 -6.06
CA GLN A 48 0.40 0.11 -7.42
C GLN A 48 1.76 -0.17 -8.03
N GLU A 49 2.72 0.68 -7.76
CA GLU A 49 4.07 0.49 -8.27
C GLU A 49 4.72 -0.77 -7.69
N LEU A 50 4.58 -0.97 -6.39
CA LEU A 50 5.11 -2.16 -5.75
C LEU A 50 4.47 -3.43 -6.27
N HIS A 51 3.15 -3.39 -6.44
CA HIS A 51 2.40 -4.53 -6.96
C HIS A 51 2.84 -4.85 -8.39
N ARG A 52 3.01 -3.82 -9.19
CA ARG A 52 3.44 -3.97 -10.58
C ARG A 52 4.84 -4.56 -10.69
N ARG A 53 5.75 -4.10 -9.83
CA ARG A 53 7.12 -4.61 -9.82
C ARG A 53 7.16 -6.10 -9.50
N GLU A 54 6.34 -6.55 -8.57
CA GLU A 54 6.30 -7.95 -8.22
C GLU A 54 5.73 -8.81 -9.34
N GLN A 55 4.78 -8.27 -10.10
CA GLN A 55 4.25 -8.99 -11.25
C GLN A 55 5.24 -9.06 -12.40
N ASP A 56 6.04 -8.03 -12.57
CA ASP A 56 7.04 -7.99 -13.62
C ASP A 56 8.20 -8.95 -13.35
N TYR A 57 8.25 -9.47 -12.15
CA TYR A 57 9.31 -10.38 -11.75
C TYR A 57 9.20 -11.74 -12.45
N PHE A 58 8.05 -12.00 -13.02
CA PHE A 58 7.84 -13.21 -13.78
C PHE A 58 7.90 -12.93 -15.26
#